data_341d626f171976022ef544aaad065c7e
#
_entry.id   341d626f171976022ef544aaad065c7e
#
_cell.length_a   1.000
_cell.length_b   1.000
_cell.length_c   1.000
_cell.angle_alpha   90.00
_cell.angle_beta   90.00
_cell.angle_gamma   90.00
#
_symmetry.space_group_name_H-M   'P 1'
#
loop_
_entity.id
_entity.type
_entity.pdbx_description
1 polymer ?
#
loop_
_entity_poly.entity_id
_entity_poly.type
_entity_poly.pdbx_seq_one_letter_code
_entity_poly.pdbx_strand_id
1 'polypeptide(L)'
;FTDGEGVGTYGLEKSYQSTLAGVDGRTITRRNAVGNAIADQNATTFAAKDGSNLVLSLDVNVQEIVERYLTEAVAANNVENRGCAIVMNVKTGAILAMASKPDFDPNTPLDYSANLAYLQEQVAAEPELYTIYLRDENDSKKFKLDENGNKIVDPDPDYTGTYRDILWKNKAITELYYPGSVFKVITSAMGLDSGVATMNTTFTCAGAYG
;
A
#
# COMPACT_ATOMS: atom_id res chain seq x y z
N PHE A 1 -2.37 -8.40 -3.99
CA PHE A 1 -1.46 -9.52 -4.27
C PHE A 1 -1.73 -10.70 -3.36
N THR A 2 -1.61 -11.90 -3.89
CA THR A 2 -1.74 -13.17 -3.14
C THR A 2 -0.39 -13.87 -3.07
N ASP A 3 -0.26 -14.77 -2.09
CA ASP A 3 0.84 -15.73 -2.05
C ASP A 3 0.59 -16.92 -3.00
N GLY A 4 1.48 -17.92 -2.97
CA GLY A 4 1.36 -19.12 -3.79
C GLY A 4 0.18 -20.03 -3.45
N GLU A 5 -0.48 -19.81 -2.32
CA GLU A 5 -1.66 -20.53 -1.86
C GLU A 5 -2.97 -19.74 -2.11
N GLY A 6 -2.88 -18.54 -2.72
CA GLY A 6 -4.02 -17.69 -3.02
C GLY A 6 -4.49 -16.83 -1.83
N VAL A 7 -3.71 -16.76 -0.74
CA VAL A 7 -4.02 -15.91 0.41
C VAL A 7 -3.57 -14.47 0.13
N GLY A 8 -4.45 -13.52 0.34
CA GLY A 8 -4.15 -12.09 0.15
C GLY A 8 -3.09 -11.58 1.10
N THR A 9 -1.98 -11.09 0.54
CA THR A 9 -0.82 -10.58 1.30
C THR A 9 -0.77 -9.05 1.33
N TYR A 10 -1.28 -8.40 0.28
CA TYR A 10 -1.28 -6.94 0.15
C TYR A 10 -2.55 -6.43 -0.53
N GLY A 11 -2.85 -5.14 -0.31
CA GLY A 11 -3.90 -4.41 -1.02
C GLY A 11 -5.30 -4.93 -0.76
N LEU A 12 -6.12 -4.92 -1.79
CA LEU A 12 -7.54 -5.32 -1.74
C LEU A 12 -7.69 -6.80 -1.42
N GLU A 13 -6.83 -7.65 -1.96
CA GLU A 13 -6.86 -9.09 -1.72
C GLU A 13 -6.68 -9.39 -0.23
N LYS A 14 -5.75 -8.70 0.45
CA LYS A 14 -5.56 -8.83 1.90
C LYS A 14 -6.76 -8.29 2.67
N SER A 15 -7.20 -7.08 2.31
CA SER A 15 -8.28 -6.38 3.05
C SER A 15 -9.63 -7.08 2.94
N TYR A 16 -9.87 -7.74 1.81
CA TYR A 16 -11.13 -8.43 1.50
C TYR A 16 -10.96 -9.94 1.37
N GLN A 17 -9.91 -10.52 1.96
CA GLN A 17 -9.63 -11.96 1.90
C GLN A 17 -10.87 -12.80 2.24
N SER A 18 -11.59 -12.47 3.31
CA SER A 18 -12.77 -13.22 3.74
C SER A 18 -13.95 -13.16 2.76
N THR A 19 -13.96 -12.15 1.88
CA THR A 19 -14.99 -11.96 0.86
C THR A 19 -14.61 -12.63 -0.46
N LEU A 20 -13.33 -12.49 -0.83
CA LEU A 20 -12.78 -12.96 -2.10
C LEU A 20 -12.44 -14.44 -2.08
N ALA A 21 -11.90 -14.94 -0.95
CA ALA A 21 -11.61 -16.35 -0.81
C ALA A 21 -12.93 -17.13 -0.66
N GLY A 22 -13.07 -18.18 -1.42
CA GLY A 22 -14.15 -19.14 -1.24
C GLY A 22 -13.91 -20.06 -0.04
N VAL A 23 -14.53 -21.19 -0.08
CA VAL A 23 -14.29 -22.29 0.85
C VAL A 23 -13.88 -23.50 0.03
N ASP A 24 -12.71 -24.05 0.31
CA ASP A 24 -12.21 -25.23 -0.36
C ASP A 24 -13.13 -26.44 -0.13
N GLY A 25 -13.36 -27.19 -1.18
CA GLY A 25 -14.02 -28.48 -1.09
C GLY A 25 -13.14 -29.46 -0.29
N ARG A 26 -13.78 -30.29 0.51
CA ARG A 26 -13.08 -31.31 1.29
C ARG A 26 -13.84 -32.62 1.30
N THR A 27 -13.08 -33.72 1.23
CA THR A 27 -13.63 -35.05 1.39
C THR A 27 -13.06 -35.67 2.67
N ILE A 28 -13.95 -36.07 3.56
CA ILE A 28 -13.60 -36.77 4.80
C ILE A 28 -13.67 -38.27 4.52
N THR A 29 -12.52 -38.95 4.58
CA THR A 29 -12.43 -40.41 4.42
C THR A 29 -11.79 -41.05 5.65
N ARG A 30 -12.15 -42.29 5.91
CA ARG A 30 -11.44 -43.09 6.94
C ARG A 30 -10.09 -43.55 6.37
N ARG A 31 -9.09 -43.61 7.22
CA ARG A 31 -7.79 -44.18 6.89
C ARG A 31 -7.51 -45.42 7.74
N ASN A 32 -6.82 -46.39 7.18
CA ASN A 32 -6.34 -47.55 7.93
C ASN A 32 -5.15 -47.17 8.81
N ALA A 33 -4.69 -48.12 9.66
CA ALA A 33 -3.54 -47.90 10.56
C ALA A 33 -2.21 -47.57 9.85
N VAL A 34 -2.13 -47.80 8.53
CA VAL A 34 -0.94 -47.51 7.69
C VAL A 34 -1.13 -46.18 6.95
N GLY A 35 -2.25 -45.47 7.15
CA GLY A 35 -2.50 -44.15 6.55
C GLY A 35 -3.17 -44.15 5.16
N ASN A 36 -3.42 -45.32 4.60
CA ASN A 36 -4.12 -45.41 3.29
C ASN A 36 -5.61 -45.18 3.44
N ALA A 37 -6.21 -44.44 2.48
CA ALA A 37 -7.64 -44.23 2.42
C ALA A 37 -8.37 -45.59 2.25
N ILE A 38 -9.32 -45.86 3.13
CA ILE A 38 -10.22 -47.02 2.98
C ILE A 38 -11.30 -46.59 2.00
N ALA A 39 -11.60 -47.42 1.00
CA ALA A 39 -12.76 -47.23 0.13
C ALA A 39 -14.01 -47.33 0.99
N ASP A 40 -14.51 -46.20 1.49
CA ASP A 40 -15.67 -46.13 2.40
C ASP A 40 -16.84 -45.54 1.61
N GLN A 41 -17.96 -46.31 1.60
CA GLN A 41 -19.24 -45.83 1.05
C GLN A 41 -19.82 -44.66 1.86
N ASN A 42 -19.22 -44.32 3.01
CA ASN A 42 -19.62 -43.21 3.87
C ASN A 42 -18.67 -42.00 3.78
N ALA A 43 -17.86 -41.88 2.71
CA ALA A 43 -17.06 -40.68 2.47
C ALA A 43 -17.99 -39.45 2.32
N THR A 44 -17.82 -38.48 3.19
CA THR A 44 -18.61 -37.22 3.12
C THR A 44 -17.83 -36.20 2.36
N THR A 45 -18.36 -35.77 1.22
CA THR A 45 -17.77 -34.71 0.39
C THR A 45 -18.52 -33.41 0.61
N PHE A 46 -17.79 -32.36 0.95
CA PHE A 46 -18.26 -30.97 0.94
C PHE A 46 -17.78 -30.32 -0.33
N ALA A 47 -18.70 -29.78 -1.12
CA ALA A 47 -18.36 -29.07 -2.33
C ALA A 47 -17.60 -27.75 -2.02
N ALA A 48 -16.72 -27.36 -2.91
CA ALA A 48 -16.14 -26.01 -2.86
C ALA A 48 -17.22 -24.96 -3.03
N LYS A 49 -17.02 -23.80 -2.41
CA LYS A 49 -17.87 -22.62 -2.56
C LYS A 49 -17.03 -21.45 -3.02
N ASP A 50 -17.37 -20.86 -4.16
CA ASP A 50 -16.68 -19.72 -4.72
C ASP A 50 -16.79 -18.50 -3.79
N GLY A 51 -15.75 -17.66 -3.81
CA GLY A 51 -15.77 -16.34 -3.18
C GLY A 51 -16.67 -15.36 -3.91
N SER A 52 -16.83 -14.18 -3.34
CA SER A 52 -17.62 -13.11 -3.94
C SER A 52 -16.75 -12.19 -4.78
N ASN A 53 -17.37 -11.53 -5.77
CA ASN A 53 -16.71 -10.49 -6.55
C ASN A 53 -16.69 -9.17 -5.77
N LEU A 54 -15.62 -8.39 -5.97
CA LEU A 54 -15.47 -7.04 -5.45
C LEU A 54 -15.65 -6.04 -6.59
N VAL A 55 -16.65 -5.16 -6.48
CA VAL A 55 -16.90 -4.08 -7.44
C VAL A 55 -16.38 -2.78 -6.84
N LEU A 56 -15.42 -2.15 -7.52
CA LEU A 56 -14.80 -0.91 -7.09
C LEU A 56 -15.44 0.31 -7.78
N SER A 57 -15.32 1.48 -7.15
CA SER A 57 -15.69 2.76 -7.75
C SER A 57 -14.62 3.31 -8.72
N LEU A 58 -13.45 2.69 -8.76
CA LEU A 58 -12.38 3.10 -9.68
C LEU A 58 -12.82 2.90 -11.13
N ASP A 59 -12.63 3.95 -11.94
CA ASP A 59 -12.87 3.93 -13.38
C ASP A 59 -11.53 3.78 -14.10
N VAL A 60 -11.35 2.72 -14.87
CA VAL A 60 -10.08 2.40 -15.52
C VAL A 60 -9.64 3.50 -16.49
N ASN A 61 -10.57 4.15 -17.21
CA ASN A 61 -10.22 5.20 -18.15
C ASN A 61 -9.76 6.47 -17.42
N VAL A 62 -10.45 6.81 -16.31
CA VAL A 62 -10.04 7.96 -15.48
C VAL A 62 -8.70 7.68 -14.82
N GLN A 63 -8.48 6.46 -14.33
CA GLN A 63 -7.21 6.04 -13.72
C GLN A 63 -6.04 6.17 -14.72
N GLU A 64 -6.19 5.66 -15.94
CA GLU A 64 -5.16 5.74 -16.99
C GLU A 64 -4.82 7.20 -17.35
N ILE A 65 -5.83 8.05 -17.46
CA ILE A 65 -5.63 9.49 -17.72
C ILE A 65 -4.83 10.13 -16.59
N VAL A 66 -5.21 9.86 -15.34
CA VAL A 66 -4.56 10.42 -14.15
C VAL A 66 -3.12 9.96 -14.04
N GLU A 67 -2.84 8.69 -14.26
CA GLU A 67 -1.48 8.13 -14.22
C GLU A 67 -0.57 8.76 -15.26
N ARG A 68 -1.08 8.93 -16.49
CA ARG A 68 -0.33 9.58 -17.57
C ARG A 68 0.03 11.03 -17.21
N TYR A 69 -0.96 11.83 -16.82
CA TYR A 69 -0.70 13.23 -16.48
C TYR A 69 0.11 13.41 -15.21
N LEU A 70 -0.03 12.53 -14.23
CA LEU A 70 0.82 12.54 -13.05
C LEU A 70 2.29 12.25 -13.43
N THR A 71 2.53 11.29 -14.32
CA THR A 71 3.87 10.98 -14.83
C THR A 71 4.48 12.18 -15.53
N GLU A 72 3.74 12.82 -16.42
CA GLU A 72 4.18 14.03 -17.13
C GLU A 72 4.48 15.18 -16.16
N ALA A 73 3.61 15.40 -15.16
CA ALA A 73 3.77 16.45 -14.18
C ALA A 73 4.99 16.25 -13.28
N VAL A 74 5.21 15.02 -12.81
CA VAL A 74 6.39 14.66 -12.00
C VAL A 74 7.67 14.93 -12.78
N ALA A 75 7.73 14.51 -14.04
CA ALA A 75 8.90 14.72 -14.89
C ALA A 75 9.12 16.21 -15.22
N ALA A 76 8.07 16.94 -15.62
CA ALA A 76 8.15 18.34 -16.00
C ALA A 76 8.56 19.28 -14.86
N ASN A 77 8.25 18.91 -13.63
CA ASN A 77 8.55 19.71 -12.45
C ASN A 77 9.74 19.18 -11.63
N ASN A 78 10.47 18.20 -12.13
CA ASN A 78 11.60 17.56 -11.44
C ASN A 78 11.27 17.20 -10.00
N VAL A 79 10.12 16.50 -9.80
CA VAL A 79 9.71 16.08 -8.46
C VAL A 79 10.63 14.96 -7.97
N GLU A 80 11.46 15.28 -7.02
CA GLU A 80 12.54 14.39 -6.54
C GLU A 80 12.02 13.23 -5.68
N ASN A 81 10.95 13.44 -4.94
CA ASN A 81 10.52 12.48 -3.95
C ASN A 81 9.29 11.68 -4.41
N ARG A 82 8.11 12.27 -4.39
CA ARG A 82 6.87 11.56 -4.69
C ARG A 82 5.76 12.49 -5.13
N GLY A 83 4.86 11.98 -5.96
CA GLY A 83 3.63 12.66 -6.37
C GLY A 83 2.43 11.75 -6.22
N CYS A 84 1.26 12.31 -5.96
CA CYS A 84 0.00 11.56 -5.97
C CYS A 84 -1.13 12.41 -6.51
N ALA A 85 -2.17 11.74 -7.03
CA ALA A 85 -3.39 12.36 -7.49
C ALA A 85 -4.59 11.49 -7.15
N ILE A 86 -5.68 12.13 -6.70
CA ILE A 86 -6.94 11.47 -6.39
C ILE A 86 -8.06 12.21 -7.15
N VAL A 87 -8.91 11.45 -7.83
CA VAL A 87 -10.11 11.97 -8.47
C VAL A 87 -11.35 11.42 -7.77
N MET A 88 -12.18 12.31 -7.25
CA MET A 88 -13.37 11.96 -6.49
C MET A 88 -14.60 12.59 -7.10
N ASN A 89 -15.68 11.84 -7.19
CA ASN A 89 -16.99 12.39 -7.51
C ASN A 89 -17.55 13.13 -6.30
N VAL A 90 -17.63 14.47 -6.40
CA VAL A 90 -18.03 15.35 -5.29
C VAL A 90 -19.47 15.16 -4.82
N LYS A 91 -20.34 14.53 -5.63
CA LYS A 91 -21.74 14.29 -5.28
C LYS A 91 -21.93 13.00 -4.48
N THR A 92 -21.09 12.00 -4.74
CA THR A 92 -21.24 10.65 -4.17
C THR A 92 -20.14 10.29 -3.21
N GLY A 93 -18.99 10.98 -3.25
CA GLY A 93 -17.77 10.64 -2.52
C GLY A 93 -16.99 9.47 -3.15
N ALA A 94 -17.46 8.90 -4.26
CA ALA A 94 -16.79 7.79 -4.91
C ALA A 94 -15.44 8.20 -5.47
N ILE A 95 -14.38 7.44 -5.15
CA ILE A 95 -13.04 7.61 -5.71
C ILE A 95 -13.03 6.97 -7.10
N LEU A 96 -12.81 7.78 -8.13
CA LEU A 96 -12.76 7.34 -9.53
C LEU A 96 -11.35 6.99 -9.98
N ALA A 97 -10.34 7.64 -9.41
CA ALA A 97 -8.93 7.33 -9.64
C ALA A 97 -8.08 7.67 -8.42
N MET A 98 -7.01 6.92 -8.23
CA MET A 98 -6.02 7.16 -7.20
C MET A 98 -4.66 6.68 -7.72
N ALA A 99 -3.75 7.60 -8.00
CA ALA A 99 -2.44 7.33 -8.56
C ALA A 99 -1.33 7.89 -7.66
N SER A 100 -0.19 7.23 -7.63
CA SER A 100 1.02 7.70 -6.96
C SER A 100 2.26 7.38 -7.78
N LYS A 101 3.29 8.24 -7.68
CA LYS A 101 4.61 8.06 -8.31
C LYS A 101 5.70 8.22 -7.24
N PRO A 102 6.82 7.48 -7.34
CA PRO A 102 7.01 6.35 -8.26
C PRO A 102 6.05 5.20 -7.97
N ASP A 103 5.78 4.42 -9.00
CA ASP A 103 4.93 3.23 -8.97
C ASP A 103 5.71 2.00 -9.46
N PHE A 104 5.03 0.87 -9.57
CA PHE A 104 5.59 -0.39 -10.02
C PHE A 104 4.63 -1.08 -11.02
N ASP A 105 5.16 -1.96 -11.86
CA ASP A 105 4.34 -2.79 -12.74
C ASP A 105 3.77 -3.99 -11.94
N PRO A 106 2.44 -4.11 -11.82
CA PRO A 106 1.82 -5.24 -11.13
C PRO A 106 2.10 -6.61 -11.76
N ASN A 107 2.53 -6.65 -13.03
CA ASN A 107 2.90 -7.89 -13.71
C ASN A 107 4.32 -8.35 -13.33
N THR A 108 5.19 -7.41 -12.96
CA THR A 108 6.57 -7.66 -12.51
C THR A 108 6.84 -6.94 -11.18
N PRO A 109 6.08 -7.25 -10.12
CA PRO A 109 6.00 -6.42 -8.91
C PRO A 109 7.30 -6.36 -8.09
N LEU A 110 8.26 -7.24 -8.37
CA LEU A 110 9.57 -7.27 -7.73
C LEU A 110 10.71 -6.78 -8.64
N ASP A 111 10.37 -6.25 -9.82
CA ASP A 111 11.35 -5.57 -10.67
C ASP A 111 11.49 -4.10 -10.23
N TYR A 112 12.58 -3.79 -9.57
CA TYR A 112 12.88 -2.46 -9.05
C TYR A 112 13.78 -1.64 -10.00
N SER A 113 14.18 -2.18 -11.14
CA SER A 113 15.19 -1.58 -12.02
C SER A 113 14.88 -0.13 -12.42
N ALA A 114 13.61 0.16 -12.76
CA ALA A 114 13.16 1.49 -13.15
C ALA A 114 13.19 2.52 -12.00
N ASN A 115 13.15 2.07 -10.75
CA ASN A 115 13.07 2.91 -9.56
C ASN A 115 14.28 2.76 -8.62
N LEU A 116 15.32 2.04 -9.05
CA LEU A 116 16.42 1.65 -8.16
C LEU A 116 17.14 2.85 -7.54
N ALA A 117 17.43 3.88 -8.32
CA ALA A 117 18.09 5.09 -7.83
C ALA A 117 17.25 5.79 -6.73
N TYR A 118 15.95 5.96 -6.97
CA TYR A 118 15.02 6.50 -5.99
C TYR A 118 14.99 5.67 -4.70
N LEU A 119 14.91 4.35 -4.81
CA LEU A 119 14.84 3.44 -3.67
C LEU A 119 16.12 3.47 -2.83
N GLN A 120 17.28 3.51 -3.48
CA GLN A 120 18.57 3.66 -2.81
C GLN A 120 18.67 5.00 -2.07
N GLU A 121 18.19 6.08 -2.68
CA GLU A 121 18.15 7.39 -2.06
C GLU A 121 17.24 7.41 -0.82
N GLN A 122 16.04 6.81 -0.89
CA GLN A 122 15.13 6.72 0.25
C GLN A 122 15.74 5.94 1.42
N VAL A 123 16.41 4.83 1.14
CA VAL A 123 17.12 4.05 2.16
C VAL A 123 18.25 4.84 2.79
N ALA A 124 19.02 5.58 1.98
CA ALA A 124 20.13 6.39 2.45
C ALA A 124 19.67 7.62 3.27
N ALA A 125 18.49 8.17 2.95
CA ALA A 125 17.92 9.32 3.65
C ALA A 125 17.44 9.00 5.07
N GLU A 126 17.04 7.76 5.33
CA GLU A 126 16.50 7.32 6.62
C GLU A 126 17.28 6.10 7.18
N PRO A 127 18.56 6.22 7.48
CA PRO A 127 19.39 5.09 7.90
C PRO A 127 18.92 4.47 9.23
N GLU A 128 18.34 5.26 10.12
CA GLU A 128 17.80 4.73 11.39
C GLU A 128 16.62 3.77 11.18
N LEU A 129 15.86 3.96 10.10
CA LEU A 129 14.69 3.14 9.77
C LEU A 129 15.08 1.91 8.94
N TYR A 130 16.02 2.07 8.02
CA TYR A 130 16.29 1.06 6.99
C TYR A 130 17.64 0.31 7.16
N THR A 131 18.49 0.67 8.13
CA THR A 131 19.72 -0.08 8.37
C THR A 131 19.41 -1.53 8.74
N ILE A 132 19.95 -2.47 7.97
CA ILE A 132 19.85 -3.89 8.23
C ILE A 132 21.04 -4.32 9.08
N TYR A 133 20.77 -5.06 10.15
CA TYR A 133 21.76 -5.58 11.07
C TYR A 133 21.86 -7.09 10.97
N LEU A 134 23.07 -7.61 11.05
CA LEU A 134 23.30 -9.06 11.09
C LEU A 134 22.53 -9.70 12.25
N ARG A 135 21.96 -10.88 11.97
CA ARG A 135 21.32 -11.72 12.98
C ARG A 135 22.31 -12.66 13.64
N ASP A 136 22.03 -13.01 14.88
CA ASP A 136 22.78 -14.04 15.59
C ASP A 136 22.60 -15.40 14.90
N GLU A 137 23.69 -16.13 14.75
CA GLU A 137 23.70 -17.41 14.04
C GLU A 137 22.89 -18.52 14.77
N ASN A 138 22.75 -18.37 16.08
CA ASN A 138 22.08 -19.36 16.93
C ASN A 138 20.63 -18.93 17.31
N ASP A 139 20.32 -17.64 17.18
CA ASP A 139 19.00 -17.08 17.50
C ASP A 139 18.62 -15.96 16.53
N SER A 140 17.87 -16.30 15.49
CA SER A 140 17.43 -15.35 14.46
C SER A 140 16.57 -14.18 14.99
N LYS A 141 16.10 -14.23 16.24
CA LYS A 141 15.38 -13.13 16.88
C LYS A 141 16.32 -12.10 17.50
N LYS A 142 17.61 -12.42 17.65
CA LYS A 142 18.62 -11.51 18.20
C LYS A 142 19.51 -10.95 17.11
N PHE A 143 20.14 -9.83 17.41
CA PHE A 143 21.16 -9.23 16.55
C PHE A 143 22.55 -9.68 16.97
N LYS A 144 23.46 -9.84 16.00
CA LYS A 144 24.88 -10.03 16.25
C LYS A 144 25.46 -8.72 16.80
N LEU A 145 26.23 -8.82 17.87
CA LEU A 145 26.83 -7.67 18.55
C LEU A 145 28.34 -7.66 18.39
N ASP A 146 28.92 -6.46 18.35
CA ASP A 146 30.36 -6.26 18.40
C ASP A 146 30.90 -6.39 19.84
N GLU A 147 32.22 -6.20 20.02
CA GLU A 147 32.90 -6.29 21.33
C GLU A 147 32.39 -5.23 22.33
N ASN A 148 31.77 -4.16 21.86
CA ASN A 148 31.23 -3.06 22.67
C ASN A 148 29.73 -3.20 22.93
N GLY A 149 29.09 -4.28 22.42
CA GLY A 149 27.66 -4.52 22.56
C GLY A 149 26.76 -3.78 21.56
N ASN A 150 27.34 -3.18 20.50
CA ASN A 150 26.56 -2.54 19.45
C ASN A 150 26.15 -3.56 18.40
N LYS A 151 25.00 -3.32 17.75
CA LYS A 151 24.54 -4.14 16.62
C LYS A 151 25.48 -3.98 15.43
N ILE A 152 25.86 -5.08 14.81
CA ILE A 152 26.74 -5.09 13.62
C ILE A 152 25.86 -4.87 12.39
N VAL A 153 26.16 -3.84 11.60
CA VAL A 153 25.51 -3.55 10.33
C VAL A 153 25.85 -4.66 9.33
N ASP A 154 24.86 -5.13 8.57
CA ASP A 154 25.06 -6.07 7.50
C ASP A 154 25.88 -5.41 6.37
N PRO A 155 27.06 -5.93 5.97
CA PRO A 155 27.87 -5.35 4.92
C PRO A 155 27.30 -5.59 3.50
N ASP A 156 26.39 -6.56 3.34
CA ASP A 156 25.75 -6.90 2.06
C ASP A 156 24.22 -7.09 2.28
N PRO A 157 23.51 -5.99 2.61
CA PRO A 157 22.13 -6.08 3.03
C PRO A 157 21.18 -6.37 1.85
N ASP A 158 20.27 -7.33 2.03
CA ASP A 158 19.17 -7.55 1.12
C ASP A 158 18.03 -6.55 1.37
N TYR A 159 17.93 -5.52 0.55
CA TYR A 159 16.87 -4.53 0.60
C TYR A 159 15.61 -4.88 -0.18
N THR A 160 15.49 -6.07 -0.76
CA THR A 160 14.33 -6.46 -1.59
C THR A 160 13.00 -6.23 -0.88
N GLY A 161 12.90 -6.64 0.39
CA GLY A 161 11.71 -6.41 1.20
C GLY A 161 11.44 -4.94 1.49
N THR A 162 12.50 -4.17 1.77
CA THR A 162 12.41 -2.72 2.03
C THR A 162 11.98 -1.97 0.77
N TYR A 163 12.55 -2.28 -0.38
CA TYR A 163 12.19 -1.67 -1.66
C TYR A 163 10.73 -1.94 -2.02
N ARG A 164 10.27 -3.18 -1.81
CA ARG A 164 8.86 -3.53 -1.94
C ARG A 164 7.99 -2.66 -1.05
N ASP A 165 8.30 -2.55 0.22
CA ASP A 165 7.47 -1.84 1.19
C ASP A 165 7.44 -0.32 0.93
N ILE A 166 8.51 0.27 0.41
CA ILE A 166 8.56 1.66 -0.05
C ILE A 166 7.71 1.85 -1.31
N LEU A 167 7.85 0.97 -2.30
CA LEU A 167 7.26 1.15 -3.63
C LEU A 167 5.77 0.80 -3.66
N TRP A 168 5.36 -0.27 -2.97
CA TRP A 168 3.97 -0.74 -2.96
C TRP A 168 3.04 0.08 -2.05
N LYS A 169 3.60 0.95 -1.22
CA LYS A 169 2.80 1.88 -0.42
C LYS A 169 1.92 2.76 -1.31
N ASN A 170 0.63 2.83 -1.00
CA ASN A 170 -0.23 3.83 -1.61
C ASN A 170 0.03 5.19 -0.96
N LYS A 171 0.90 5.98 -1.58
CA LYS A 171 1.39 7.25 -1.05
C LYS A 171 0.27 8.28 -0.84
N ALA A 172 -0.82 8.17 -1.61
CA ALA A 172 -1.96 9.08 -1.49
C ALA A 172 -2.71 8.97 -0.14
N ILE A 173 -2.58 7.81 0.56
CA ILE A 173 -3.30 7.56 1.82
C ILE A 173 -2.37 7.21 2.99
N THR A 174 -1.09 6.96 2.75
CA THR A 174 -0.14 6.55 3.80
C THR A 174 0.89 7.61 4.14
N GLU A 175 1.03 8.64 3.28
CA GLU A 175 2.05 9.67 3.44
C GLU A 175 1.46 10.97 3.95
N LEU A 176 2.23 11.68 4.73
CA LEU A 176 1.88 13.02 5.24
C LEU A 176 2.65 14.10 4.47
N TYR A 177 2.03 15.26 4.32
CA TYR A 177 2.67 16.44 3.75
C TYR A 177 2.18 17.70 4.45
N TYR A 178 2.94 18.79 4.31
CA TYR A 178 2.53 20.12 4.79
C TYR A 178 1.65 20.80 3.73
N PRO A 179 0.32 20.92 3.93
CA PRO A 179 -0.59 21.39 2.90
C PRO A 179 -0.43 22.88 2.56
N GLY A 180 0.15 23.68 3.47
CA GLY A 180 0.30 25.10 3.25
C GLY A 180 -1.04 25.78 2.91
N SER A 181 -1.04 26.61 1.88
CA SER A 181 -2.24 27.33 1.43
C SER A 181 -3.39 26.46 0.91
N VAL A 182 -3.13 25.20 0.55
CA VAL A 182 -4.19 24.25 0.15
C VAL A 182 -5.15 23.99 1.31
N PHE A 183 -4.71 24.09 2.54
CA PHE A 183 -5.55 23.95 3.74
C PHE A 183 -6.64 25.04 3.85
N LYS A 184 -6.47 26.18 3.17
CA LYS A 184 -7.47 27.25 3.16
C LYS A 184 -8.81 26.80 2.58
N VAL A 185 -8.82 25.82 1.69
CA VAL A 185 -10.06 25.22 1.15
C VAL A 185 -10.88 24.60 2.29
N ILE A 186 -10.23 23.86 3.18
CA ILE A 186 -10.86 23.24 4.34
C ILE A 186 -11.37 24.33 5.31
N THR A 187 -10.53 25.33 5.60
CA THR A 187 -10.91 26.45 6.48
C THR A 187 -12.13 27.20 5.94
N SER A 188 -12.18 27.45 4.62
CA SER A 188 -13.32 28.11 3.98
C SER A 188 -14.58 27.24 4.04
N ALA A 189 -14.45 25.93 3.77
CA ALA A 189 -15.55 25.00 3.87
C ALA A 189 -16.13 24.94 5.31
N MET A 190 -15.27 24.89 6.31
CA MET A 190 -15.67 24.92 7.73
C MET A 190 -16.40 26.22 8.08
N GLY A 191 -15.92 27.38 7.59
CA GLY A 191 -16.56 28.68 7.82
C GLY A 191 -17.95 28.73 7.23
N LEU A 192 -18.16 28.20 6.03
CA LEU A 192 -19.46 28.11 5.37
C LEU A 192 -20.39 27.11 6.08
N ASP A 193 -19.92 25.92 6.42
CA ASP A 193 -20.69 24.86 7.03
C ASP A 193 -21.18 25.23 8.44
N SER A 194 -20.31 25.91 9.22
CA SER A 194 -20.66 26.41 10.55
C SER A 194 -21.53 27.67 10.58
N GLY A 195 -21.80 28.25 9.39
CA GLY A 195 -22.58 29.47 9.26
C GLY A 195 -21.87 30.75 9.73
N VAL A 196 -20.58 30.68 10.10
CA VAL A 196 -19.77 31.85 10.49
C VAL A 196 -19.48 32.73 9.27
N ALA A 197 -19.42 32.16 8.09
CA ALA A 197 -19.24 32.85 6.83
C ALA A 197 -20.32 32.44 5.81
N THR A 198 -20.55 33.30 4.84
CA THR A 198 -21.40 33.04 3.67
C THR A 198 -20.60 33.30 2.40
N MET A 199 -21.11 32.91 1.23
CA MET A 199 -20.47 33.19 -0.06
C MET A 199 -20.25 34.69 -0.34
N ASN A 200 -20.97 35.54 0.36
CA ASN A 200 -20.91 37.00 0.21
C ASN A 200 -20.14 37.69 1.36
N THR A 201 -19.61 36.91 2.32
CA THR A 201 -18.83 37.48 3.42
C THR A 201 -17.50 38.02 2.91
N THR A 202 -17.21 39.26 3.26
CA THR A 202 -15.94 39.91 2.90
C THR A 202 -15.06 40.05 4.12
N PHE A 203 -13.76 39.85 3.93
CA PHE A 203 -12.73 39.96 4.96
C PHE A 203 -11.72 41.03 4.54
N THR A 204 -11.36 41.91 5.47
CA THR A 204 -10.26 42.83 5.27
C THR A 204 -8.99 42.28 5.90
N CYS A 205 -7.97 42.09 5.10
CA CYS A 205 -6.66 41.62 5.59
C CYS A 205 -5.74 42.83 5.74
N ALA A 206 -5.36 43.15 6.98
CA ALA A 206 -4.41 44.22 7.28
C ALA A 206 -2.95 43.78 7.25
N GLY A 207 -2.67 42.53 6.90
CA GLY A 207 -1.32 41.98 6.83
C GLY A 207 -0.72 41.61 8.20
N ALA A 208 -1.43 41.83 9.29
CA ALA A 208 -1.02 41.40 10.63
C ALA A 208 -2.23 40.93 11.44
N TYR A 209 -2.05 39.94 12.27
CA TYR A 209 -2.95 39.52 13.33
C TYR A 209 -2.43 40.11 14.63
N GLY A 210 -3.24 40.94 15.29
CA GLY A 210 -2.97 41.47 16.64
C GLY A 210 -3.47 40.52 17.72
#